data_98a74dc02d99d18f8a0192d88eb5fc93
#
_entry.id   98a74dc02d99d18f8a0192d88eb5fc93
#
_cell.length_a   1.000
_cell.length_b   1.000
_cell.length_c   1.000
_cell.angle_alpha   90.00
_cell.angle_beta   90.00
_cell.angle_gamma   90.00
#
_symmetry.space_group_name_H-M   'P 1'
#
loop_
_entity.id
_entity.type
_entity.pdbx_description
1 polymer ?
#
loop_
_entity_poly.entity_id
_entity_poly.type
_entity_poly.pdbx_seq_one_letter_code
_entity_poly.pdbx_strand_id
1 'polypeptide(L)'
;MTIKIYKPENPILKKYIECFYILEQTAEESSATYFTFPSIYTIVTISENTETLIIQDKMTIRYCKTNPIETNLVCNFNEPVLISYEGVINEITTYFKPLGINSFIPHNLRDYSEGSFPDFNPYEDYKETMASILSMKDPNEKIRAIELYWLSKLRPFENVLLAEVLNEMLHTDNVNQSMTHLSYTTGRSRTTINKHFDQHICKTPSQLKKIIRFRAAIQSQLDDKNRVGLSYGLDYFDQSHMIRDFKKLTGFTPKVFFSKITTLEKDLIKWMFI
;
A
#
# COMPACT_ATOMS: atom_id res chain seq x y z
N MET A 1 -3.87 16.32 13.37
CA MET A 1 -3.12 15.53 12.37
C MET A 1 -3.37 16.09 10.97
N THR A 2 -2.33 16.43 10.24
CA THR A 2 -2.38 16.96 8.87
C THR A 2 -1.77 15.97 7.91
N ILE A 3 -2.42 15.75 6.76
CA ILE A 3 -1.95 14.84 5.72
C ILE A 3 -1.94 15.59 4.39
N LYS A 4 -0.80 15.58 3.71
CA LYS A 4 -0.66 16.16 2.37
C LYS A 4 -0.12 15.12 1.40
N ILE A 5 -0.78 14.97 0.26
CA ILE A 5 -0.44 13.98 -0.76
C ILE A 5 0.24 14.66 -1.95
N TYR A 6 1.30 14.04 -2.44
CA TYR A 6 2.13 14.54 -3.54
C TYR A 6 2.25 13.45 -4.61
N LYS A 7 2.04 13.82 -5.85
CA LYS A 7 2.34 12.94 -6.98
C LYS A 7 3.81 13.13 -7.39
N PRO A 8 4.49 12.07 -7.83
CA PRO A 8 5.85 12.22 -8.35
C PRO A 8 5.90 13.28 -9.46
N GLU A 9 6.85 14.21 -9.36
CA GLU A 9 7.10 15.19 -10.43
C GLU A 9 7.94 14.57 -11.54
N ASN A 10 8.93 13.76 -11.19
CA ASN A 10 9.82 13.12 -12.14
C ASN A 10 9.11 12.09 -13.01
N PRO A 11 9.18 12.21 -14.38
CA PRO A 11 8.50 11.30 -15.30
C PRO A 11 8.92 9.83 -15.18
N ILE A 12 10.16 9.57 -14.76
CA ILE A 12 10.68 8.21 -14.57
C ILE A 12 10.01 7.60 -13.35
N LEU A 13 9.98 8.32 -12.22
CA LEU A 13 9.38 7.82 -10.97
C LEU A 13 7.87 7.60 -11.09
N LYS A 14 7.16 8.36 -11.92
CA LYS A 14 5.73 8.15 -12.21
C LYS A 14 5.40 6.73 -12.69
N LYS A 15 6.37 6.01 -13.26
CA LYS A 15 6.19 4.62 -13.68
C LYS A 15 6.11 3.66 -12.49
N TYR A 16 6.79 3.97 -11.39
CA TYR A 16 7.02 3.08 -10.26
C TYR A 16 6.29 3.51 -8.99
N ILE A 17 6.14 4.83 -8.78
CA ILE A 17 5.56 5.41 -7.59
C ILE A 17 4.20 6.00 -7.92
N GLU A 18 3.21 5.71 -7.11
CA GLU A 18 1.87 6.25 -7.24
C GLU A 18 1.75 7.62 -6.59
N CYS A 19 2.21 7.72 -5.35
CA CYS A 19 2.24 8.98 -4.61
C CYS A 19 3.19 8.89 -3.41
N PHE A 20 3.47 10.06 -2.85
CA PHE A 20 3.97 10.24 -1.49
C PHE A 20 2.88 10.87 -0.64
N TYR A 21 2.90 10.66 0.67
CA TYR A 21 2.24 11.57 1.58
C TYR A 21 3.17 11.97 2.72
N ILE A 22 2.94 13.17 3.25
CA ILE A 22 3.55 13.66 4.48
C ILE A 22 2.44 13.73 5.52
N LEU A 23 2.66 13.11 6.68
CA LEU A 23 1.78 13.15 7.82
C LEU A 23 2.49 13.85 8.97
N GLU A 24 1.86 14.90 9.50
CA GLU A 24 2.36 15.67 10.63
C GLU A 24 1.28 15.74 11.72
N GLN A 25 1.68 15.48 12.96
CA GLN A 25 0.84 15.63 14.16
C GLN A 25 1.65 16.33 15.24
N THR A 26 1.05 17.34 15.88
CA THR A 26 1.64 18.08 16.99
C THR A 26 1.32 17.41 18.34
N ALA A 27 2.08 17.76 19.39
CA ALA A 27 1.85 17.25 20.74
C ALA A 27 0.48 17.66 21.34
N GLU A 28 -0.09 18.74 20.85
CA GLU A 28 -1.37 19.31 21.33
C GLU A 28 -2.59 18.64 20.68
N GLU A 29 -2.38 17.93 19.56
CA GLU A 29 -3.45 17.25 18.86
C GLU A 29 -3.77 15.91 19.55
N SER A 30 -5.06 15.58 19.59
CA SER A 30 -5.54 14.29 20.07
C SER A 30 -5.02 13.16 19.20
N SER A 31 -4.83 11.96 19.78
CA SER A 31 -4.47 10.77 19.04
C SER A 31 -5.44 10.52 17.88
N ALA A 32 -4.89 10.26 16.70
CA ALA A 32 -5.69 9.90 15.54
C ALA A 32 -5.70 8.38 15.38
N THR A 33 -6.88 7.82 15.23
CA THR A 33 -7.05 6.37 15.03
C THR A 33 -7.91 6.11 13.80
N TYR A 34 -7.44 5.21 12.94
CA TYR A 34 -8.16 4.84 11.72
C TYR A 34 -7.87 3.41 11.28
N PHE A 35 -8.79 2.84 10.53
CA PHE A 35 -8.54 1.61 9.77
C PHE A 35 -7.93 1.92 8.41
N THR A 36 -6.88 1.18 8.06
CA THR A 36 -6.39 1.05 6.69
C THR A 36 -6.73 -0.33 6.14
N PHE A 37 -6.84 -0.44 4.82
CA PHE A 37 -7.37 -1.63 4.15
C PHE A 37 -6.38 -2.16 3.12
N PRO A 38 -6.41 -3.49 2.83
CA PRO A 38 -5.53 -4.11 1.86
C PRO A 38 -5.45 -3.36 0.54
N SER A 39 -4.24 -3.24 0.03
CA SER A 39 -3.91 -2.48 -1.17
C SER A 39 -3.07 -3.29 -2.14
N ILE A 40 -3.11 -2.90 -3.42
CA ILE A 40 -2.22 -3.41 -4.46
C ILE A 40 -0.81 -2.80 -4.39
N TYR A 41 -0.69 -1.67 -3.67
CA TYR A 41 0.56 -0.95 -3.53
C TYR A 41 1.48 -1.62 -2.50
N THR A 42 2.78 -1.48 -2.71
CA THR A 42 3.78 -1.68 -1.66
C THR A 42 4.08 -0.34 -1.02
N ILE A 43 4.05 -0.27 0.30
CA ILE A 43 4.14 0.99 1.03
C ILE A 43 5.41 0.96 1.88
N VAL A 44 6.17 2.04 1.83
CA VAL A 44 7.31 2.28 2.71
C VAL A 44 7.02 3.52 3.52
N THR A 45 7.01 3.39 4.86
CA THR A 45 6.87 4.50 5.79
C THR A 45 8.20 4.83 6.44
N ILE A 46 8.43 6.10 6.68
CA ILE A 46 9.62 6.62 7.34
C ILE A 46 9.14 7.66 8.33
N SER A 47 9.46 7.49 9.61
CA SER A 47 9.05 8.41 10.66
C SER A 47 10.21 8.78 11.58
N GLU A 48 10.18 10.01 12.09
CA GLU A 48 11.21 10.58 12.95
C GLU A 48 10.80 10.45 14.43
N ASN A 49 11.74 9.99 15.27
CA ASN A 49 11.53 9.86 16.71
C ASN A 49 10.27 9.09 17.08
N THR A 50 10.03 7.96 16.44
CA THR A 50 8.86 7.11 16.69
C THR A 50 9.26 5.67 16.97
N GLU A 51 8.36 4.95 17.60
CA GLU A 51 8.38 3.48 17.67
C GLU A 51 7.01 2.90 17.34
N THR A 52 7.00 1.79 16.63
CA THR A 52 5.79 1.06 16.28
C THR A 52 5.57 -0.11 17.23
N LEU A 53 4.44 -0.11 17.91
CA LEU A 53 3.97 -1.19 18.77
C LEU A 53 2.83 -1.93 18.10
N ILE A 54 2.95 -3.24 17.98
CA ILE A 54 1.90 -4.09 17.40
C ILE A 54 1.36 -4.98 18.51
N ILE A 55 0.09 -4.82 18.84
CA ILE A 55 -0.62 -5.64 19.83
C ILE A 55 -1.89 -6.16 19.16
N GLN A 56 -1.94 -7.45 18.89
CA GLN A 56 -3.02 -8.08 18.12
C GLN A 56 -3.17 -7.42 16.74
N ASP A 57 -4.35 -6.87 16.43
CA ASP A 57 -4.67 -6.22 15.15
C ASP A 57 -4.50 -4.69 15.19
N LYS A 58 -3.95 -4.15 16.29
CA LYS A 58 -3.70 -2.71 16.45
C LYS A 58 -2.22 -2.41 16.33
N MET A 59 -1.89 -1.46 15.46
CA MET A 59 -0.59 -0.82 15.34
C MET A 59 -0.67 0.56 15.99
N THR A 60 0.19 0.82 16.96
CA THR A 60 0.35 2.14 17.57
C THR A 60 1.71 2.69 17.22
N ILE A 61 1.73 3.83 16.53
CA ILE A 61 2.94 4.60 16.23
C ILE A 61 2.96 5.74 17.25
N ARG A 62 3.98 5.75 18.10
CA ARG A 62 4.09 6.74 19.16
C ARG A 62 5.44 7.43 19.17
N TYR A 63 5.47 8.63 19.71
CA TYR A 63 6.71 9.37 19.89
C TYR A 63 7.70 8.59 20.78
N CYS A 64 8.95 8.44 20.30
CA CYS A 64 10.04 7.76 20.99
C CYS A 64 11.38 8.45 20.68
N LYS A 65 11.85 9.30 21.60
CA LYS A 65 13.07 10.08 21.41
C LYS A 65 14.35 9.23 21.21
N THR A 66 14.33 7.99 21.71
CA THR A 66 15.49 7.08 21.62
C THR A 66 15.57 6.33 20.30
N ASN A 67 14.54 6.41 19.45
CA ASN A 67 14.54 5.83 18.11
C ASN A 67 14.47 6.94 17.06
N PRO A 68 15.61 7.49 16.62
CA PRO A 68 15.65 8.70 15.80
C PRO A 68 15.01 8.55 14.42
N ILE A 69 15.01 7.35 13.89
CA ILE A 69 14.41 7.04 12.57
C ILE A 69 13.84 5.63 12.58
N GLU A 70 12.57 5.51 12.25
CA GLU A 70 11.88 4.24 12.05
C GLU A 70 11.46 4.12 10.59
N THR A 71 11.64 2.94 10.03
CA THR A 71 11.31 2.66 8.63
C THR A 71 10.59 1.33 8.56
N ASN A 72 9.42 1.30 7.94
CA ASN A 72 8.61 0.10 7.86
C ASN A 72 8.19 -0.21 6.42
N LEU A 73 8.19 -1.50 6.08
CA LEU A 73 7.67 -2.01 4.82
C LEU A 73 6.28 -2.62 5.03
N VAL A 74 5.33 -2.18 4.22
CA VAL A 74 3.96 -2.71 4.23
C VAL A 74 3.66 -3.31 2.87
N CYS A 75 3.79 -4.62 2.74
CA CYS A 75 3.56 -5.32 1.48
C CYS A 75 2.61 -6.52 1.58
N ASN A 76 2.44 -7.10 2.78
CA ASN A 76 1.77 -8.39 2.96
C ASN A 76 0.58 -8.36 3.91
N PHE A 77 -0.16 -7.26 4.04
CA PHE A 77 -1.38 -7.32 4.83
C PHE A 77 -2.61 -7.63 3.96
N ASN A 78 -3.44 -8.55 4.45
CA ASN A 78 -4.62 -9.07 3.75
C ASN A 78 -5.92 -8.87 4.55
N GLU A 79 -5.81 -8.22 5.68
CA GLU A 79 -6.88 -7.89 6.63
C GLU A 79 -6.79 -6.41 7.01
N PRO A 80 -7.86 -5.79 7.52
CA PRO A 80 -7.78 -4.39 7.95
C PRO A 80 -6.80 -4.25 9.11
N VAL A 81 -6.08 -3.14 9.15
CA VAL A 81 -5.18 -2.79 10.25
C VAL A 81 -5.70 -1.53 10.92
N LEU A 82 -5.84 -1.58 12.24
CA LEU A 82 -6.16 -0.42 13.06
C LEU A 82 -4.86 0.30 13.41
N ILE A 83 -4.71 1.54 12.92
CA ILE A 83 -3.53 2.38 13.17
C ILE A 83 -3.91 3.49 14.14
N SER A 84 -3.05 3.74 15.13
CA SER A 84 -3.18 4.83 16.08
C SER A 84 -1.88 5.63 16.11
N TYR A 85 -1.97 6.94 15.99
CA TYR A 85 -0.83 7.86 16.16
C TYR A 85 -0.93 8.56 17.51
N GLU A 86 0.17 8.55 18.28
CA GLU A 86 0.23 9.12 19.63
C GLU A 86 1.43 10.07 19.78
N GLY A 87 1.18 11.32 20.12
CA GLY A 87 2.19 12.35 20.32
C GLY A 87 2.64 13.03 19.03
N VAL A 88 3.86 13.53 19.01
CA VAL A 88 4.43 14.23 17.85
C VAL A 88 4.81 13.22 16.77
N ILE A 89 4.31 13.43 15.57
CA ILE A 89 4.60 12.57 14.41
C ILE A 89 5.07 13.42 13.24
N ASN A 90 6.14 12.99 12.60
CA ASN A 90 6.65 13.51 11.33
C ASN A 90 6.98 12.29 10.47
N GLU A 91 6.11 12.00 9.50
CA GLU A 91 6.18 10.79 8.67
C GLU A 91 6.12 11.13 7.19
N ILE A 92 6.93 10.45 6.40
CA ILE A 92 6.82 10.41 4.94
C ILE A 92 6.52 8.98 4.53
N THR A 93 5.52 8.80 3.69
CA THR A 93 5.15 7.49 3.14
C THR A 93 5.20 7.49 1.62
N THR A 94 5.81 6.46 1.07
CA THR A 94 5.90 6.22 -0.39
C THR A 94 5.01 5.04 -0.78
N TYR A 95 4.10 5.25 -1.73
CA TYR A 95 3.26 4.22 -2.34
C TYR A 95 3.87 3.77 -3.66
N PHE A 96 4.45 2.58 -3.69
CA PHE A 96 4.95 1.98 -4.93
C PHE A 96 3.84 1.23 -5.65
N LYS A 97 3.75 1.42 -6.97
CA LYS A 97 2.89 0.63 -7.85
C LYS A 97 3.28 -0.85 -7.81
N PRO A 98 2.39 -1.77 -8.21
CA PRO A 98 2.76 -3.19 -8.32
C PRO A 98 4.08 -3.37 -9.07
N LEU A 99 5.00 -4.14 -8.51
CA LEU A 99 6.40 -4.31 -8.93
C LEU A 99 7.30 -3.07 -8.85
N GLY A 100 6.75 -1.87 -8.62
CA GLY A 100 7.53 -0.63 -8.67
C GLY A 100 8.75 -0.64 -7.75
N ILE A 101 8.60 -1.09 -6.50
CA ILE A 101 9.69 -1.10 -5.51
C ILE A 101 10.86 -2.00 -5.94
N ASN A 102 10.62 -3.06 -6.73
CA ASN A 102 11.67 -3.98 -7.15
C ASN A 102 12.76 -3.31 -8.01
N SER A 103 12.45 -2.16 -8.61
CA SER A 103 13.44 -1.36 -9.34
C SER A 103 14.34 -0.50 -8.42
N PHE A 104 14.13 -0.56 -7.10
CA PHE A 104 14.84 0.29 -6.14
C PHE A 104 15.48 -0.48 -4.97
N ILE A 105 15.36 -1.80 -4.95
CA ILE A 105 15.92 -2.63 -3.88
C ILE A 105 16.90 -3.65 -4.43
N PRO A 106 18.00 -3.97 -3.71
CA PRO A 106 19.06 -4.87 -4.21
C PRO A 106 18.66 -6.36 -4.22
N HIS A 107 17.69 -6.78 -3.42
CA HIS A 107 17.24 -8.16 -3.28
C HIS A 107 15.77 -8.30 -3.61
N ASN A 108 15.20 -9.50 -3.52
CA ASN A 108 13.78 -9.70 -3.71
C ASN A 108 12.97 -8.98 -2.62
N LEU A 109 11.77 -8.52 -2.93
CA LEU A 109 10.91 -7.87 -1.94
C LEU A 109 10.65 -8.79 -0.72
N ARG A 110 10.57 -10.11 -0.97
CA ARG A 110 10.36 -11.11 0.08
C ARG A 110 11.42 -11.08 1.17
N ASP A 111 12.68 -10.80 0.80
CA ASP A 111 13.81 -10.78 1.72
C ASP A 111 13.72 -9.66 2.77
N TYR A 112 12.87 -8.63 2.51
CA TYR A 112 12.59 -7.52 3.42
C TYR A 112 11.27 -7.67 4.16
N SER A 113 10.50 -8.73 3.95
CA SER A 113 9.09 -8.85 4.39
C SER A 113 8.89 -9.80 5.58
N GLU A 114 9.89 -10.04 6.40
CA GLU A 114 9.76 -10.84 7.61
C GLU A 114 8.99 -10.07 8.70
N GLY A 115 7.92 -10.69 9.22
CA GLY A 115 7.04 -10.06 10.20
C GLY A 115 5.88 -9.26 9.59
N SER A 116 5.11 -8.61 10.46
CA SER A 116 3.91 -7.88 10.04
C SER A 116 4.23 -6.49 9.50
N PHE A 117 5.23 -5.81 10.06
CA PHE A 117 5.73 -4.49 9.66
C PHE A 117 7.25 -4.46 9.83
N PRO A 118 7.99 -5.13 8.94
CA PRO A 118 9.41 -5.27 9.06
C PRO A 118 10.15 -3.94 8.92
N ASP A 119 11.26 -3.81 9.63
CA ASP A 119 12.21 -2.72 9.42
C ASP A 119 12.72 -2.76 7.98
N PHE A 120 12.64 -1.64 7.29
CA PHE A 120 13.04 -1.53 5.90
C PHE A 120 14.33 -0.71 5.77
N ASN A 121 15.43 -1.41 5.55
CA ASN A 121 16.74 -0.78 5.37
C ASN A 121 17.50 -1.42 4.19
N PRO A 122 17.13 -1.07 2.93
CA PRO A 122 17.67 -1.71 1.73
C PRO A 122 19.12 -1.33 1.40
N TYR A 123 19.64 -0.23 1.99
CA TYR A 123 20.97 0.31 1.73
C TYR A 123 21.58 0.87 3.00
N GLU A 124 22.90 0.84 3.13
CA GLU A 124 23.62 1.36 4.29
C GLU A 124 23.35 2.85 4.55
N ASP A 125 23.19 3.64 3.49
CA ASP A 125 22.92 5.09 3.55
C ASP A 125 21.43 5.43 3.78
N TYR A 126 20.52 4.43 3.79
CA TYR A 126 19.10 4.67 3.75
C TYR A 126 18.59 5.45 4.96
N LYS A 127 18.80 4.93 6.17
CA LYS A 127 18.28 5.54 7.40
C LYS A 127 18.84 6.93 7.65
N GLU A 128 20.15 7.13 7.41
CA GLU A 128 20.79 8.44 7.57
C GLU A 128 20.23 9.46 6.57
N THR A 129 20.09 9.07 5.30
CA THR A 129 19.50 9.94 4.28
C THR A 129 18.05 10.29 4.59
N MET A 130 17.26 9.30 5.03
CA MET A 130 15.84 9.53 5.38
C MET A 130 15.70 10.44 6.59
N ALA A 131 16.56 10.32 7.61
CA ALA A 131 16.60 11.24 8.74
C ALA A 131 16.90 12.68 8.29
N SER A 132 17.86 12.85 7.39
CA SER A 132 18.18 14.16 6.80
C SER A 132 16.99 14.76 6.04
N ILE A 133 16.28 13.95 5.25
CA ILE A 133 15.09 14.39 4.51
C ILE A 133 13.96 14.81 5.47
N LEU A 134 13.69 14.00 6.51
CA LEU A 134 12.63 14.31 7.49
C LEU A 134 12.91 15.59 8.26
N SER A 135 14.19 15.94 8.51
CA SER A 135 14.57 17.16 9.21
C SER A 135 14.37 18.46 8.41
N MET A 136 14.13 18.38 7.10
CA MET A 136 13.82 19.53 6.25
C MET A 136 12.48 20.14 6.68
N LYS A 137 12.36 21.49 6.59
CA LYS A 137 11.13 22.20 7.00
C LYS A 137 10.11 22.31 5.87
N ASP A 138 10.58 22.52 4.64
CA ASP A 138 9.67 22.65 3.48
C ASP A 138 9.24 21.26 2.97
N PRO A 139 7.94 20.95 2.98
CA PRO A 139 7.42 19.70 2.44
C PRO A 139 7.79 19.44 0.97
N ASN A 140 7.89 20.48 0.15
CA ASN A 140 8.27 20.32 -1.25
C ASN A 140 9.76 19.94 -1.39
N GLU A 141 10.62 20.49 -0.53
CA GLU A 141 12.03 20.08 -0.47
C GLU A 141 12.16 18.63 -0.02
N LYS A 142 11.38 18.20 1.00
CA LYS A 142 11.33 16.79 1.42
C LYS A 142 10.98 15.87 0.24
N ILE A 143 9.93 16.22 -0.53
CA ILE A 143 9.49 15.41 -1.67
C ILE A 143 10.54 15.38 -2.78
N ARG A 144 11.14 16.50 -3.13
CA ARG A 144 12.24 16.54 -4.12
C ARG A 144 13.42 15.70 -3.68
N ALA A 145 13.81 15.77 -2.41
CA ALA A 145 14.93 15.02 -1.88
C ALA A 145 14.66 13.50 -1.90
N ILE A 146 13.46 13.05 -1.52
CA ILE A 146 13.10 11.64 -1.58
C ILE A 146 12.99 11.13 -3.02
N GLU A 147 12.52 11.94 -3.96
CA GLU A 147 12.55 11.61 -5.39
C GLU A 147 13.99 11.43 -5.91
N LEU A 148 14.89 12.34 -5.56
CA LEU A 148 16.31 12.24 -5.92
C LEU A 148 16.95 10.98 -5.32
N TYR A 149 16.63 10.66 -4.07
CA TYR A 149 17.10 9.43 -3.45
C TYR A 149 16.64 8.20 -4.23
N TRP A 150 15.34 8.06 -4.50
CA TRP A 150 14.85 6.92 -5.26
C TRP A 150 15.42 6.86 -6.67
N LEU A 151 15.60 8.00 -7.35
CA LEU A 151 16.27 8.05 -8.66
C LEU A 151 17.69 7.53 -8.60
N SER A 152 18.43 7.86 -7.54
CA SER A 152 19.82 7.38 -7.36
C SER A 152 19.92 5.87 -7.15
N LYS A 153 18.84 5.23 -6.67
CA LYS A 153 18.75 3.78 -6.44
C LYS A 153 18.07 3.03 -7.57
N LEU A 154 17.60 3.75 -8.61
CA LEU A 154 16.91 3.14 -9.75
C LEU A 154 17.85 2.22 -10.53
N ARG A 155 17.37 1.01 -10.77
CA ARG A 155 18.06 -0.02 -11.54
C ARG A 155 17.06 -0.82 -12.38
N PRO A 156 17.50 -1.43 -13.47
CA PRO A 156 16.64 -2.27 -14.27
C PRO A 156 16.09 -3.45 -13.44
N PHE A 157 14.78 -3.59 -13.44
CA PHE A 157 14.10 -4.78 -12.95
C PHE A 157 13.11 -5.22 -14.03
N GLU A 158 13.35 -6.40 -14.56
CA GLU A 158 12.49 -7.00 -15.58
C GLU A 158 12.01 -8.36 -15.11
N ASN A 159 10.71 -8.53 -15.06
CA ASN A 159 10.06 -9.82 -14.83
C ASN A 159 8.85 -9.90 -15.77
N VAL A 160 9.12 -10.37 -17.00
CA VAL A 160 8.13 -10.45 -18.08
C VAL A 160 6.89 -11.24 -17.63
N LEU A 161 7.09 -12.38 -16.94
CA LEU A 161 5.99 -13.19 -16.43
C LEU A 161 5.06 -12.41 -15.50
N LEU A 162 5.63 -11.70 -14.53
CA LEU A 162 4.82 -10.93 -13.59
C LEU A 162 4.17 -9.72 -14.27
N ALA A 163 4.86 -9.08 -15.20
CA ALA A 163 4.30 -7.96 -15.96
C ALA A 163 3.08 -8.40 -16.77
N GLU A 164 3.16 -9.55 -17.46
CA GLU A 164 2.05 -10.14 -18.21
C GLU A 164 0.88 -10.48 -17.29
N VAL A 165 1.13 -11.23 -16.21
CA VAL A 165 0.07 -11.64 -15.27
C VAL A 165 -0.59 -10.43 -14.61
N LEU A 166 0.17 -9.42 -14.18
CA LEU A 166 -0.39 -8.21 -13.58
C LEU A 166 -1.20 -7.39 -14.59
N ASN A 167 -0.71 -7.28 -15.82
CA ASN A 167 -1.45 -6.59 -16.87
C ASN A 167 -2.82 -7.24 -17.12
N GLU A 168 -2.86 -8.57 -17.18
CA GLU A 168 -4.14 -9.27 -17.28
C GLU A 168 -5.03 -9.07 -16.05
N MET A 169 -4.47 -9.09 -14.83
CA MET A 169 -5.24 -8.91 -13.60
C MET A 169 -5.78 -7.49 -13.40
N LEU A 170 -5.07 -6.47 -13.86
CA LEU A 170 -5.44 -5.06 -13.67
C LEU A 170 -6.41 -4.56 -14.72
N HIS A 171 -6.56 -5.23 -15.86
CA HIS A 171 -7.59 -4.91 -16.84
C HIS A 171 -8.96 -5.41 -16.38
N THR A 172 -9.93 -4.53 -16.30
CA THR A 172 -11.25 -4.76 -15.70
C THR A 172 -12.07 -5.88 -16.35
N ASP A 173 -11.88 -6.13 -17.64
CA ASP A 173 -12.61 -7.16 -18.39
C ASP A 173 -12.18 -8.59 -18.02
N ASN A 174 -11.07 -8.75 -17.31
CA ASN A 174 -10.43 -10.05 -17.05
C ASN A 174 -10.25 -10.38 -15.56
N VAL A 175 -10.93 -9.67 -14.66
CA VAL A 175 -10.73 -9.84 -13.20
C VAL A 175 -11.04 -11.25 -12.70
N ASN A 176 -11.79 -12.05 -13.47
CA ASN A 176 -12.19 -13.42 -13.11
C ASN A 176 -11.30 -14.54 -13.63
N GLN A 177 -10.21 -14.23 -14.32
CA GLN A 177 -9.35 -15.27 -14.87
C GLN A 177 -8.84 -16.25 -13.80
N SER A 178 -8.99 -17.54 -14.08
CA SER A 178 -8.54 -18.58 -13.16
C SER A 178 -7.01 -18.72 -13.21
N MET A 179 -6.41 -19.27 -12.14
CA MET A 179 -4.99 -19.63 -12.16
C MET A 179 -4.65 -20.62 -13.31
N THR A 180 -5.64 -21.38 -13.77
CA THR A 180 -5.49 -22.27 -14.93
C THR A 180 -5.33 -21.46 -16.21
N HIS A 181 -6.13 -20.41 -16.38
CA HIS A 181 -6.04 -19.49 -17.51
C HIS A 181 -4.67 -18.76 -17.52
N LEU A 182 -4.26 -18.18 -16.39
CA LEU A 182 -2.95 -17.53 -16.28
C LEU A 182 -1.77 -18.49 -16.57
N SER A 183 -1.89 -19.75 -16.14
CA SER A 183 -0.89 -20.78 -16.44
C SER A 183 -0.86 -21.13 -17.94
N TYR A 184 -2.02 -21.15 -18.59
CA TYR A 184 -2.13 -21.42 -20.02
C TYR A 184 -1.59 -20.25 -20.87
N THR A 185 -2.01 -19.00 -20.58
CA THR A 185 -1.61 -17.81 -21.35
C THR A 185 -0.12 -17.51 -21.25
N THR A 186 0.47 -17.70 -20.05
CA THR A 186 1.89 -17.45 -19.82
C THR A 186 2.79 -18.63 -20.14
N GLY A 187 2.23 -19.84 -20.41
CA GLY A 187 3.00 -21.07 -20.60
C GLY A 187 3.80 -21.49 -19.35
N ARG A 188 3.42 -21.00 -18.16
CA ARG A 188 4.12 -21.30 -16.90
C ARG A 188 3.25 -22.06 -15.92
N SER A 189 3.89 -22.90 -15.10
CA SER A 189 3.17 -23.65 -14.07
C SER A 189 2.61 -22.71 -12.99
N ARG A 190 1.51 -23.11 -12.33
CA ARG A 190 0.95 -22.38 -11.17
C ARG A 190 1.99 -22.19 -10.06
N THR A 191 2.84 -23.19 -9.84
CA THR A 191 3.93 -23.15 -8.84
C THR A 191 4.93 -22.06 -9.20
N THR A 192 5.31 -21.94 -10.47
CA THR A 192 6.22 -20.90 -10.96
C THR A 192 5.62 -19.52 -10.76
N ILE A 193 4.37 -19.32 -11.16
CA ILE A 193 3.66 -18.02 -10.97
C ILE A 193 3.62 -17.68 -9.49
N ASN A 194 3.18 -18.58 -8.61
CA ASN A 194 3.13 -18.34 -7.17
C ASN A 194 4.50 -17.99 -6.58
N LYS A 195 5.58 -18.66 -7.01
CA LYS A 195 6.94 -18.36 -6.55
C LYS A 195 7.34 -16.93 -6.91
N HIS A 196 7.12 -16.49 -8.14
CA HIS A 196 7.42 -15.12 -8.56
C HIS A 196 6.58 -14.08 -7.81
N PHE A 197 5.30 -14.36 -7.59
CA PHE A 197 4.43 -13.50 -6.80
C PHE A 197 4.91 -13.37 -5.35
N ASP A 198 5.28 -14.48 -4.71
CA ASP A 198 5.84 -14.47 -3.36
C ASP A 198 7.12 -13.64 -3.29
N GLN A 199 8.05 -13.84 -4.23
CA GLN A 199 9.35 -13.16 -4.25
C GLN A 199 9.25 -11.64 -4.46
N HIS A 200 8.32 -11.17 -5.31
CA HIS A 200 8.35 -9.79 -5.81
C HIS A 200 7.11 -8.96 -5.46
N ILE A 201 6.05 -9.58 -4.94
CA ILE A 201 4.79 -8.91 -4.58
C ILE A 201 4.40 -9.20 -3.13
N CYS A 202 4.94 -10.27 -2.53
CA CYS A 202 4.63 -10.74 -1.18
C CYS A 202 3.14 -11.08 -0.98
N LYS A 203 2.41 -11.39 -2.04
CA LYS A 203 1.02 -11.84 -2.04
C LYS A 203 0.86 -12.97 -3.04
N THR A 204 -0.09 -13.85 -2.81
CA THR A 204 -0.47 -14.83 -3.85
C THR A 204 -1.31 -14.13 -4.95
N PRO A 205 -1.32 -14.66 -6.17
CA PRO A 205 -2.20 -14.16 -7.24
C PRO A 205 -3.67 -14.08 -6.80
N SER A 206 -4.14 -15.07 -6.04
CA SER A 206 -5.51 -15.11 -5.53
C SER A 206 -5.82 -13.98 -4.52
N GLN A 207 -4.87 -13.67 -3.63
CA GLN A 207 -4.99 -12.55 -2.69
C GLN A 207 -5.02 -11.22 -3.43
N LEU A 208 -4.06 -11.01 -4.36
CA LEU A 208 -4.00 -9.78 -5.14
C LEU A 208 -5.29 -9.56 -5.94
N LYS A 209 -5.81 -10.61 -6.57
CA LYS A 209 -7.07 -10.57 -7.31
C LYS A 209 -8.27 -10.15 -6.43
N LYS A 210 -8.37 -10.67 -5.21
CA LYS A 210 -9.40 -10.25 -4.26
C LYS A 210 -9.28 -8.77 -3.91
N ILE A 211 -8.06 -8.29 -3.71
CA ILE A 211 -7.81 -6.87 -3.41
C ILE A 211 -8.17 -5.99 -4.61
N ILE A 212 -7.82 -6.38 -5.84
CA ILE A 212 -8.17 -5.65 -7.06
C ILE A 212 -9.70 -5.52 -7.17
N ARG A 213 -10.44 -6.64 -7.06
CA ARG A 213 -11.91 -6.62 -7.09
C ARG A 213 -12.52 -5.74 -6.00
N PHE A 214 -12.02 -5.87 -4.78
CA PHE A 214 -12.45 -5.04 -3.65
C PHE A 214 -12.23 -3.54 -3.93
N ARG A 215 -11.07 -3.16 -4.43
CA ARG A 215 -10.76 -1.76 -4.76
C ARG A 215 -11.62 -1.24 -5.90
N ALA A 216 -11.86 -2.05 -6.93
CA ALA A 216 -12.77 -1.72 -8.03
C ALA A 216 -14.21 -1.52 -7.52
N ALA A 217 -14.68 -2.38 -6.60
CA ALA A 217 -15.99 -2.25 -5.96
C ALA A 217 -16.15 -0.93 -5.19
N ILE A 218 -15.12 -0.54 -4.43
CA ILE A 218 -15.13 0.74 -3.71
C ILE A 218 -15.17 1.89 -4.71
N GLN A 219 -14.34 1.86 -5.75
CA GLN A 219 -14.27 2.94 -6.74
C GLN A 219 -15.60 3.13 -7.47
N SER A 220 -16.18 2.04 -7.96
CA SER A 220 -17.50 2.07 -8.62
C SER A 220 -18.59 2.67 -7.73
N GLN A 221 -18.59 2.35 -6.43
CA GLN A 221 -19.58 2.91 -5.50
C GLN A 221 -19.36 4.39 -5.18
N LEU A 222 -18.11 4.85 -5.17
CA LEU A 222 -17.77 6.25 -4.95
C LEU A 222 -18.12 7.12 -6.18
N ASP A 223 -17.89 6.59 -7.38
CA ASP A 223 -18.19 7.27 -8.65
C ASP A 223 -19.72 7.37 -8.88
N ASP A 224 -20.49 6.41 -8.40
CA ASP A 224 -21.92 6.29 -8.66
C ASP A 224 -22.77 6.44 -7.38
N LYS A 225 -22.81 7.68 -6.84
CA LYS A 225 -23.54 8.04 -5.61
C LYS A 225 -25.05 7.71 -5.66
N ASN A 226 -25.61 7.34 -6.82
CA ASN A 226 -27.04 7.14 -7.06
C ASN A 226 -27.46 5.70 -7.34
N ARG A 227 -26.56 4.70 -7.39
CA ARG A 227 -26.96 3.32 -7.73
C ARG A 227 -27.03 2.41 -6.52
N VAL A 228 -28.24 2.02 -6.20
CA VAL A 228 -28.58 0.89 -5.31
C VAL A 228 -28.31 -0.39 -6.08
N GLY A 229 -27.10 -0.98 -5.94
CA GLY A 229 -26.80 -2.26 -6.59
C GLY A 229 -25.31 -2.57 -6.73
N LEU A 230 -24.63 -2.82 -5.62
CA LEU A 230 -23.20 -3.19 -5.56
C LEU A 230 -22.81 -4.45 -6.37
N SER A 231 -23.75 -5.23 -6.87
CA SER A 231 -23.48 -6.54 -7.48
C SER A 231 -23.43 -6.54 -9.00
N TYR A 232 -23.94 -5.52 -9.66
CA TYR A 232 -24.01 -5.49 -11.13
C TYR A 232 -22.73 -4.85 -11.71
N GLY A 233 -21.85 -5.69 -12.27
CA GLY A 233 -20.67 -5.24 -13.01
C GLY A 233 -19.30 -5.53 -12.36
N LEU A 234 -19.24 -6.16 -11.18
CA LEU A 234 -17.99 -6.37 -10.45
C LEU A 234 -17.54 -7.84 -10.38
N ASP A 235 -17.98 -8.69 -11.30
CA ASP A 235 -17.50 -10.08 -11.40
C ASP A 235 -17.56 -10.90 -10.09
N TYR A 236 -18.45 -10.56 -9.17
CA TYR A 236 -18.80 -11.44 -8.06
C TYR A 236 -19.87 -12.42 -8.51
N PHE A 237 -19.65 -13.69 -8.22
CA PHE A 237 -20.58 -14.76 -8.59
C PHE A 237 -21.98 -14.57 -7.98
N ASP A 238 -22.01 -14.02 -6.76
CA ASP A 238 -23.24 -13.61 -6.05
C ASP A 238 -22.94 -12.54 -4.99
N GLN A 239 -24.01 -11.89 -4.52
CA GLN A 239 -23.95 -10.86 -3.48
C GLN A 239 -23.38 -11.39 -2.15
N SER A 240 -23.63 -12.65 -1.81
CA SER A 240 -23.15 -13.25 -0.56
C SER A 240 -21.64 -13.46 -0.59
N HIS A 241 -21.08 -13.81 -1.75
CA HIS A 241 -19.65 -13.95 -1.94
C HIS A 241 -18.93 -12.58 -1.83
N MET A 242 -19.53 -11.55 -2.43
CA MET A 242 -19.04 -10.18 -2.30
C MET A 242 -19.03 -9.71 -0.84
N ILE A 243 -20.13 -9.89 -0.10
CA ILE A 243 -20.22 -9.50 1.31
C ILE A 243 -19.18 -10.23 2.17
N ARG A 244 -18.92 -11.51 1.91
CA ARG A 244 -17.90 -12.29 2.62
C ARG A 244 -16.48 -11.77 2.36
N ASP A 245 -16.12 -11.56 1.09
CA ASP A 245 -14.82 -11.01 0.73
C ASP A 245 -14.65 -9.59 1.31
N PHE A 246 -15.70 -8.77 1.24
CA PHE A 246 -15.71 -7.41 1.78
C PHE A 246 -15.48 -7.39 3.30
N LYS A 247 -16.21 -8.24 4.05
CA LYS A 247 -16.01 -8.38 5.50
C LYS A 247 -14.60 -8.86 5.85
N LYS A 248 -14.04 -9.79 5.08
CA LYS A 248 -12.68 -10.29 5.30
C LYS A 248 -11.64 -9.18 5.10
N LEU A 249 -11.81 -8.32 4.09
CA LEU A 249 -10.86 -7.27 3.74
C LEU A 249 -11.03 -6.00 4.56
N THR A 250 -12.19 -5.80 5.21
CA THR A 250 -12.48 -4.55 5.93
C THR A 250 -12.86 -4.72 7.39
N GLY A 251 -13.28 -5.92 7.80
CA GLY A 251 -13.92 -6.14 9.10
C GLY A 251 -15.38 -5.68 9.17
N PHE A 252 -15.89 -4.98 8.15
CA PHE A 252 -17.22 -4.35 8.14
C PHE A 252 -18.11 -4.89 7.02
N THR A 253 -19.43 -4.72 7.18
CA THR A 253 -20.34 -4.91 6.04
C THR A 253 -20.20 -3.75 5.06
N PRO A 254 -20.50 -3.92 3.75
CA PRO A 254 -20.46 -2.84 2.79
C PRO A 254 -21.23 -1.58 3.26
N LYS A 255 -22.44 -1.76 3.81
CA LYS A 255 -23.27 -0.64 4.30
C LYS A 255 -22.57 0.18 5.39
N VAL A 256 -21.95 -0.48 6.38
CA VAL A 256 -21.23 0.19 7.47
C VAL A 256 -19.95 0.85 6.92
N PHE A 257 -19.24 0.16 6.06
CA PHE A 257 -18.02 0.68 5.46
C PHE A 257 -18.28 1.98 4.70
N PHE A 258 -19.21 1.98 3.75
CA PHE A 258 -19.52 3.16 2.93
C PHE A 258 -20.14 4.33 3.69
N SER A 259 -20.71 4.08 4.87
CA SER A 259 -21.19 5.17 5.73
C SER A 259 -20.09 5.89 6.51
N LYS A 260 -18.89 5.29 6.62
CA LYS A 260 -17.81 5.78 7.47
C LYS A 260 -16.49 6.04 6.76
N ILE A 261 -16.32 5.51 5.53
CA ILE A 261 -15.04 5.65 4.84
C ILE A 261 -14.73 7.11 4.50
N THR A 262 -13.49 7.49 4.74
CA THR A 262 -12.89 8.75 4.29
C THR A 262 -11.92 8.46 3.17
N THR A 263 -12.03 9.19 2.08
CA THR A 263 -11.12 9.08 0.93
C THR A 263 -10.24 10.32 0.85
N LEU A 264 -8.97 10.11 0.57
CA LEU A 264 -7.98 11.16 0.39
C LEU A 264 -7.47 11.12 -1.06
N GLU A 265 -7.22 12.31 -1.62
CA GLU A 265 -6.68 12.50 -2.97
C GLU A 265 -7.38 11.64 -4.04
N LYS A 266 -8.56 12.07 -4.50
CA LYS A 266 -9.33 11.39 -5.54
C LYS A 266 -9.45 9.87 -5.33
N ASP A 267 -9.74 9.48 -4.10
CA ASP A 267 -9.99 8.10 -3.69
C ASP A 267 -8.78 7.15 -3.72
N LEU A 268 -7.57 7.69 -3.81
CA LEU A 268 -6.34 6.87 -3.78
C LEU A 268 -6.12 6.20 -2.43
N ILE A 269 -6.18 6.97 -1.36
CA ILE A 269 -6.02 6.50 0.02
C ILE A 269 -7.39 6.39 0.66
N LYS A 270 -7.71 5.22 1.20
CA LYS A 270 -9.00 4.90 1.80
C LYS A 270 -8.78 4.51 3.25
N TRP A 271 -9.18 5.39 4.14
CA TRP A 271 -9.12 5.20 5.60
C TRP A 271 -10.51 5.32 6.21
N MET A 272 -10.68 4.75 7.39
CA MET A 272 -11.89 4.91 8.19
C MET A 272 -11.48 5.40 9.57
N PHE A 273 -11.64 6.68 9.83
CA PHE A 273 -11.39 7.28 11.15
C PHE A 273 -12.45 6.83 12.16
N ILE A 274 -12.03 6.62 13.41
CA ILE A 274 -12.87 6.22 14.54
C ILE A 274 -12.78 7.25 15.66
#